data_7bd065354e245cc536fbede19cfdd05f
#
_entry.id   7bd065354e245cc536fbede19cfdd05f
#
_cell.length_a   1.000
_cell.length_b   1.000
_cell.length_c   1.000
_cell.angle_alpha   90.00
_cell.angle_beta   90.00
_cell.angle_gamma   90.00
#
_symmetry.space_group_name_H-M   'P 1'
#
loop_
_entity.id
_entity.type
_entity.pdbx_description
1 polymer ?
#
loop_
_entity_poly.entity_id
_entity_poly.type
_entity_poly.pdbx_seq_one_letter_code
_entity_poly.pdbx_strand_id
1 'polypeptide(L)'
;MRALLAVIFLVLLSITSLSHASSSLPTLRELSESSTAPKDSSRADLYWMAMNIYHEAGNQPLIGKIAVGVVTLNRLKDKRYPKNIRDVVTEPYQFSWYNTKQANTPPANNSRWKESYEVAKLLLTKAIGNDIIKLLEGATHFHAIDVKPAWISKVHRIAQIEGHIFYRL
;
A
#
# COMPACT_ATOMS: atom_id res chain seq x y z
N MET A 1 50.63 -45.00 -39.76
CA MET A 1 51.16 -44.85 -38.40
C MET A 1 50.78 -43.51 -37.87
N ARG A 2 50.35 -43.50 -36.64
CA ARG A 2 49.82 -42.38 -35.82
C ARG A 2 48.35 -42.03 -35.99
N ALA A 3 47.56 -42.71 -35.17
CA ALA A 3 46.19 -42.40 -34.86
C ALA A 3 46.10 -41.04 -34.12
N LEU A 4 45.22 -40.14 -34.59
CA LEU A 4 44.90 -38.92 -33.92
C LEU A 4 43.53 -39.11 -33.27
N LEU A 5 43.55 -39.32 -31.96
CA LEU A 5 42.35 -39.38 -31.10
C LEU A 5 41.74 -37.99 -31.04
N ALA A 6 40.57 -37.81 -31.64
CA ALA A 6 39.74 -36.64 -31.49
C ALA A 6 38.94 -36.78 -30.16
N VAL A 7 39.35 -36.02 -29.16
CA VAL A 7 38.58 -35.86 -27.90
C VAL A 7 37.46 -34.90 -28.19
N ILE A 8 36.24 -35.41 -28.33
CA ILE A 8 35.01 -34.60 -28.40
C ILE A 8 34.70 -34.13 -26.98
N PHE A 9 34.98 -32.87 -26.71
CA PHE A 9 34.56 -32.20 -25.48
C PHE A 9 33.09 -31.85 -25.60
N LEU A 10 32.24 -32.69 -25.00
CA LEU A 10 30.79 -32.42 -24.90
C LEU A 10 30.58 -31.35 -23.83
N VAL A 11 30.50 -30.09 -24.24
CA VAL A 11 30.08 -29.00 -23.36
C VAL A 11 28.57 -29.11 -23.20
N LEU A 12 28.13 -29.73 -22.15
CA LEU A 12 26.73 -29.63 -21.67
C LEU A 12 26.49 -28.20 -21.23
N LEU A 13 25.89 -27.41 -22.12
CA LEU A 13 25.25 -26.14 -21.74
C LEU A 13 24.06 -26.50 -20.86
N SER A 14 24.25 -26.44 -19.57
CA SER A 14 23.15 -26.34 -18.61
C SER A 14 22.45 -24.99 -18.81
N ILE A 15 21.41 -25.00 -19.61
CA ILE A 15 20.46 -23.89 -19.70
C ILE A 15 19.73 -23.86 -18.35
N THR A 16 20.28 -23.10 -17.40
CA THR A 16 19.51 -22.71 -16.22
C THR A 16 18.37 -21.84 -16.71
N SER A 17 17.19 -22.42 -16.77
CA SER A 17 15.95 -21.70 -16.98
C SER A 17 15.84 -20.66 -15.87
N LEU A 18 16.21 -19.42 -16.18
CA LEU A 18 15.88 -18.27 -15.37
C LEU A 18 14.37 -18.13 -15.45
N SER A 19 13.67 -18.82 -14.54
CA SER A 19 12.24 -18.58 -14.37
C SER A 19 12.08 -17.10 -14.05
N HIS A 20 11.56 -16.34 -15.00
CA HIS A 20 11.05 -15.00 -14.76
C HIS A 20 9.95 -15.19 -13.72
N ALA A 21 10.29 -15.00 -12.45
CA ALA A 21 9.31 -14.84 -11.42
C ALA A 21 8.46 -13.64 -11.86
N SER A 22 7.28 -13.92 -12.35
CA SER A 22 6.25 -12.91 -12.59
C SER A 22 6.13 -12.16 -11.27
N SER A 23 6.52 -10.90 -11.25
CA SER A 23 6.40 -10.02 -10.10
C SER A 23 4.94 -9.59 -9.91
N SER A 24 4.04 -10.58 -9.88
CA SER A 24 2.68 -10.34 -9.43
C SER A 24 2.73 -9.93 -7.95
N LEU A 25 2.10 -8.80 -7.64
CA LEU A 25 1.95 -8.39 -6.26
C LEU A 25 1.32 -9.53 -5.44
N PRO A 26 1.83 -9.82 -4.24
CA PRO A 26 1.28 -10.88 -3.41
C PRO A 26 -0.20 -10.62 -3.11
N THR A 27 -0.99 -11.67 -3.07
CA THR A 27 -2.40 -11.59 -2.70
C THR A 27 -2.55 -11.24 -1.22
N LEU A 28 -3.71 -10.68 -0.83
CA LEU A 28 -4.04 -10.44 0.58
C LEU A 28 -3.91 -11.69 1.45
N ARG A 29 -4.24 -12.85 0.89
CA ARG A 29 -4.13 -14.13 1.60
C ARG A 29 -2.68 -14.47 1.91
N GLU A 30 -1.77 -14.37 0.94
CA GLU A 30 -0.34 -14.63 1.13
C GLU A 30 0.27 -13.68 2.15
N LEU A 31 -0.11 -12.40 2.12
CA LEU A 31 0.33 -11.42 3.10
C LEU A 31 -0.25 -11.70 4.50
N SER A 32 -1.51 -12.09 4.60
CA SER A 32 -2.18 -12.35 5.89
C SER A 32 -1.67 -13.61 6.59
N GLU A 33 -1.31 -14.65 5.83
CA GLU A 33 -0.71 -15.88 6.36
C GLU A 33 0.70 -15.64 6.92
N SER A 34 1.40 -14.63 6.39
CA SER A 34 2.74 -14.20 6.87
C SER A 34 2.70 -13.28 8.10
N SER A 35 1.54 -12.74 8.45
CA SER A 35 1.42 -11.69 9.47
C SER A 35 0.97 -12.25 10.82
N THR A 36 1.82 -12.12 11.84
CA THR A 36 1.39 -12.26 13.24
C THR A 36 0.49 -11.08 13.64
N ALA A 37 -0.50 -11.32 14.50
CA ALA A 37 -1.36 -10.26 15.00
C ALA A 37 -0.55 -9.12 15.64
N PRO A 38 -0.90 -7.84 15.41
CA PRO A 38 -0.16 -6.71 15.94
C PRO A 38 -0.17 -6.72 17.45
N LYS A 39 1.00 -6.80 18.06
CA LYS A 39 1.15 -6.69 19.51
C LYS A 39 1.02 -5.24 20.01
N ASP A 40 1.25 -4.25 19.14
CA ASP A 40 1.42 -2.84 19.53
C ASP A 40 0.41 -1.87 18.90
N SER A 41 -0.47 -2.30 18.00
CA SER A 41 -1.52 -1.42 17.49
C SER A 41 -2.80 -1.58 18.29
N SER A 42 -3.34 -0.47 18.78
CA SER A 42 -4.63 -0.49 19.46
C SER A 42 -5.73 -0.93 18.47
N ARG A 43 -6.80 -1.53 18.99
CA ARG A 43 -7.99 -1.82 18.17
C ARG A 43 -8.54 -0.55 17.50
N ALA A 44 -8.37 0.60 18.14
CA ALA A 44 -8.77 1.89 17.63
C ALA A 44 -7.94 2.29 16.40
N ASP A 45 -6.62 2.11 16.40
CA ASP A 45 -5.75 2.41 15.28
C ASP A 45 -6.09 1.55 14.06
N LEU A 46 -6.31 0.25 14.29
CA LEU A 46 -6.71 -0.68 13.26
C LEU A 46 -8.07 -0.28 12.64
N TYR A 47 -9.04 0.05 13.47
CA TYR A 47 -10.36 0.50 13.03
C TYR A 47 -10.26 1.78 12.17
N TRP A 48 -9.61 2.82 12.66
CA TRP A 48 -9.53 4.10 11.96
C TRP A 48 -8.71 4.03 10.67
N MET A 49 -7.63 3.25 10.66
CA MET A 49 -6.87 2.97 9.44
C MET A 49 -7.73 2.23 8.41
N ALA A 50 -8.45 1.20 8.83
CA ALA A 50 -9.34 0.43 7.95
C ALA A 50 -10.48 1.29 7.40
N MET A 51 -11.10 2.13 8.23
CA MET A 51 -12.14 3.08 7.82
C MET A 51 -11.63 4.04 6.76
N ASN A 52 -10.42 4.60 6.94
CA ASN A 52 -9.85 5.50 5.96
C ASN A 52 -9.58 4.81 4.62
N ILE A 53 -8.95 3.64 4.64
CA ILE A 53 -8.71 2.84 3.44
C ILE A 53 -10.02 2.46 2.74
N TYR A 54 -11.03 2.09 3.50
CA TYR A 54 -12.35 1.71 2.95
C TYR A 54 -13.02 2.85 2.20
N HIS A 55 -13.05 4.04 2.78
CA HIS A 55 -13.74 5.17 2.19
C HIS A 55 -12.96 5.82 1.05
N GLU A 56 -11.65 5.89 1.15
CA GLU A 56 -10.80 6.55 0.15
C GLU A 56 -10.40 5.62 -1.00
N ALA A 57 -10.26 4.32 -0.75
CA ALA A 57 -9.73 3.37 -1.72
C ALA A 57 -10.47 2.01 -1.73
N GLY A 58 -11.66 1.90 -1.16
CA GLY A 58 -12.38 0.63 -1.06
C GLY A 58 -12.69 -0.04 -2.40
N ASN A 59 -12.82 0.72 -3.47
CA ASN A 59 -13.01 0.26 -4.84
C ASN A 59 -11.70 0.08 -5.63
N GLN A 60 -10.55 0.41 -5.05
CA GLN A 60 -9.26 0.27 -5.69
C GLN A 60 -8.71 -1.15 -5.56
N PRO A 61 -7.83 -1.59 -6.47
CA PRO A 61 -7.01 -2.78 -6.27
C PRO A 61 -6.16 -2.72 -5.00
N LEU A 62 -5.63 -3.85 -4.57
CA LEU A 62 -4.85 -4.00 -3.34
C LEU A 62 -3.76 -2.93 -3.20
N ILE A 63 -3.01 -2.67 -4.27
CA ILE A 63 -1.91 -1.70 -4.26
C ILE A 63 -2.39 -0.27 -3.99
N GLY A 64 -3.56 0.11 -4.52
CA GLY A 64 -4.18 1.42 -4.26
C GLY A 64 -4.63 1.58 -2.81
N LYS A 65 -5.18 0.52 -2.20
CA LYS A 65 -5.53 0.48 -0.76
C LYS A 65 -4.29 0.64 0.12
N ILE A 66 -3.21 -0.08 -0.21
CA ILE A 66 -1.92 0.03 0.49
C ILE A 66 -1.39 1.47 0.39
N ALA A 67 -1.40 2.04 -0.81
CA ALA A 67 -0.88 3.40 -1.06
C ALA A 67 -1.59 4.47 -0.21
N VAL A 68 -2.92 4.42 -0.11
CA VAL A 68 -3.69 5.33 0.75
C VAL A 68 -3.34 5.13 2.23
N GLY A 69 -3.20 3.89 2.68
CA GLY A 69 -2.78 3.60 4.06
C GLY A 69 -1.36 4.10 4.37
N VAL A 70 -0.42 4.01 3.40
CA VAL A 70 0.95 4.55 3.55
C VAL A 70 0.92 6.07 3.74
N VAL A 71 0.03 6.81 3.05
CA VAL A 71 -0.13 8.25 3.29
C VAL A 71 -0.51 8.55 4.74
N THR A 72 -1.43 7.78 5.32
CA THR A 72 -1.80 7.92 6.74
C THR A 72 -0.59 7.70 7.66
N LEU A 73 0.22 6.67 7.40
CA LEU A 73 1.44 6.40 8.18
C LEU A 73 2.51 7.49 8.00
N ASN A 74 2.64 8.07 6.80
CA ASN A 74 3.55 9.18 6.56
C ASN A 74 3.13 10.45 7.33
N ARG A 75 1.83 10.72 7.40
CA ARG A 75 1.30 11.84 8.21
C ARG A 75 1.65 11.67 9.69
N LEU A 76 1.57 10.47 10.25
CA LEU A 76 2.00 10.23 11.64
C LEU A 76 3.47 10.57 11.90
N LYS A 77 4.34 10.39 10.89
CA LYS A 77 5.77 10.70 10.97
C LYS A 77 6.06 12.19 10.78
N ASP A 78 5.22 12.89 10.09
CA ASP A 78 5.38 14.30 9.75
C ASP A 78 4.92 15.19 10.92
N LYS A 79 5.74 16.17 11.29
CA LYS A 79 5.49 17.06 12.43
C LYS A 79 4.24 17.95 12.26
N ARG A 80 3.78 18.14 11.04
CA ARG A 80 2.61 18.97 10.69
C ARG A 80 1.28 18.31 11.01
N TYR A 81 1.27 16.99 11.27
CA TYR A 81 0.06 16.21 11.49
C TYR A 81 -0.03 15.65 12.90
N PRO A 82 -1.23 15.28 13.37
CA PRO A 82 -1.45 14.58 14.62
C PRO A 82 -0.61 13.31 14.76
N LYS A 83 -0.39 12.87 16.01
CA LYS A 83 0.52 11.74 16.30
C LYS A 83 -0.19 10.41 16.57
N ASN A 84 -1.48 10.32 16.31
CA ASN A 84 -2.23 9.07 16.32
C ASN A 84 -3.13 8.96 15.10
N ILE A 85 -3.48 7.74 14.72
CA ILE A 85 -4.22 7.46 13.48
C ILE A 85 -5.61 8.08 13.50
N ARG A 86 -6.31 7.97 14.62
CA ARG A 86 -7.63 8.54 14.77
C ARG A 86 -7.62 10.03 14.41
N ASP A 87 -6.77 10.81 15.06
CA ASP A 87 -6.75 12.26 14.90
C ASP A 87 -6.27 12.66 13.49
N VAL A 88 -5.34 11.92 12.85
CA VAL A 88 -4.97 12.10 11.44
C VAL A 88 -6.17 11.90 10.52
N VAL A 89 -6.97 10.86 10.78
CA VAL A 89 -8.10 10.48 9.92
C VAL A 89 -9.32 11.37 10.15
N THR A 90 -9.50 11.85 11.39
CA THR A 90 -10.65 12.68 11.77
C THR A 90 -10.35 14.18 11.73
N GLU A 91 -9.15 14.57 11.31
CA GLU A 91 -8.78 15.97 11.18
C GLU A 91 -9.72 16.68 10.18
N PRO A 92 -10.28 17.84 10.54
CA PRO A 92 -11.21 18.55 9.68
C PRO A 92 -10.64 18.81 8.28
N TYR A 93 -11.42 18.57 7.25
CA TYR A 93 -11.11 18.78 5.83
C TYR A 93 -9.99 17.90 5.23
N GLN A 94 -9.45 16.93 5.99
CA GLN A 94 -8.42 16.04 5.45
C GLN A 94 -9.01 14.90 4.62
N PHE A 95 -10.07 14.29 5.09
CA PHE A 95 -10.79 13.22 4.38
C PHE A 95 -12.27 13.57 4.28
N SER A 96 -12.78 13.61 3.06
CA SER A 96 -14.14 14.06 2.77
C SER A 96 -15.22 13.21 3.45
N TRP A 97 -14.99 11.91 3.54
CA TRP A 97 -15.91 10.95 4.10
C TRP A 97 -16.21 11.19 5.59
N TYR A 98 -15.22 11.64 6.35
CA TYR A 98 -15.40 11.90 7.78
C TYR A 98 -16.30 13.12 8.05
N ASN A 99 -16.23 14.11 7.17
CA ASN A 99 -17.05 15.33 7.28
C ASN A 99 -18.52 15.13 6.88
N THR A 100 -18.85 14.00 6.27
CA THR A 100 -20.23 13.64 5.91
C THR A 100 -20.82 12.74 6.98
N LYS A 101 -22.06 13.05 7.44
CA LYS A 101 -22.74 12.28 8.50
C LYS A 101 -22.93 10.77 8.17
N GLN A 102 -22.68 10.36 6.94
CA GLN A 102 -22.78 8.96 6.49
C GLN A 102 -21.60 8.09 6.91
N ALA A 103 -20.52 8.67 7.39
CA ALA A 103 -19.25 8.00 7.57
C ALA A 103 -19.04 7.29 8.92
N ASN A 104 -19.93 7.46 9.88
CA ASN A 104 -19.72 6.98 11.25
C ASN A 104 -20.20 5.54 11.51
N THR A 105 -20.76 4.86 10.52
CA THR A 105 -21.24 3.48 10.69
C THR A 105 -20.31 2.54 9.94
N PRO A 106 -19.66 1.60 10.62
CA PRO A 106 -18.87 0.57 9.95
C PRO A 106 -19.75 -0.20 8.97
N PRO A 107 -19.29 -0.41 7.73
CA PRO A 107 -20.03 -1.22 6.78
C PRO A 107 -20.10 -2.67 7.25
N ALA A 108 -21.29 -3.18 7.46
CA ALA A 108 -21.50 -4.56 7.86
C ALA A 108 -21.18 -5.50 6.68
N ASN A 109 -20.41 -6.55 6.94
CA ASN A 109 -20.24 -7.75 6.09
C ASN A 109 -19.90 -7.58 4.61
N ASN A 110 -19.22 -6.49 4.19
CA ASN A 110 -18.90 -6.34 2.81
C ASN A 110 -17.41 -6.67 2.53
N SER A 111 -17.11 -7.20 1.34
CA SER A 111 -15.78 -7.65 0.97
C SER A 111 -14.75 -6.51 1.00
N ARG A 112 -15.12 -5.30 0.55
CA ARG A 112 -14.25 -4.12 0.55
C ARG A 112 -13.83 -3.72 1.96
N TRP A 113 -14.75 -3.84 2.94
CA TRP A 113 -14.43 -3.60 4.35
C TRP A 113 -13.43 -4.63 4.87
N LYS A 114 -13.67 -5.92 4.61
CA LYS A 114 -12.76 -6.99 5.02
C LYS A 114 -11.36 -6.81 4.44
N GLU A 115 -11.26 -6.52 3.15
CA GLU A 115 -9.98 -6.24 2.49
C GLU A 115 -9.28 -5.02 3.09
N SER A 116 -10.01 -3.91 3.32
CA SER A 116 -9.45 -2.69 3.91
C SER A 116 -8.95 -2.94 5.33
N TYR A 117 -9.66 -3.77 6.09
CA TYR A 117 -9.25 -4.17 7.44
C TYR A 117 -7.98 -5.02 7.43
N GLU A 118 -7.86 -5.98 6.53
CA GLU A 118 -6.64 -6.77 6.38
C GLU A 118 -5.46 -5.92 5.90
N VAL A 119 -5.65 -5.00 4.97
CA VAL A 119 -4.61 -4.06 4.54
C VAL A 119 -4.15 -3.19 5.72
N ALA A 120 -5.08 -2.66 6.50
CA ALA A 120 -4.76 -1.88 7.70
C ALA A 120 -3.91 -2.67 8.70
N LYS A 121 -4.29 -3.92 8.96
CA LYS A 121 -3.55 -4.85 9.82
C LYS A 121 -2.13 -5.08 9.32
N LEU A 122 -1.96 -5.36 8.02
CA LEU A 122 -0.65 -5.58 7.40
C LEU A 122 0.26 -4.34 7.49
N LEU A 123 -0.30 -3.14 7.28
CA LEU A 123 0.43 -1.88 7.42
C LEU A 123 0.92 -1.65 8.86
N LEU A 124 0.04 -1.88 9.84
CA LEU A 124 0.35 -1.67 11.26
C LEU A 124 1.32 -2.70 11.81
N THR A 125 1.34 -3.91 11.27
CA THR A 125 2.32 -4.96 11.62
C THR A 125 3.62 -4.87 10.84
N LYS A 126 3.73 -3.91 9.90
CA LYS A 126 4.87 -3.77 8.98
C LYS A 126 5.10 -5.02 8.11
N ALA A 127 4.06 -5.79 7.85
CA ALA A 127 4.12 -6.99 7.02
C ALA A 127 4.06 -6.68 5.51
N ILE A 128 3.94 -5.42 5.12
CA ILE A 128 3.99 -4.95 3.73
C ILE A 128 5.43 -4.73 3.30
N GLY A 129 5.76 -5.21 2.10
CA GLY A 129 7.08 -5.02 1.50
C GLY A 129 7.51 -3.56 1.43
N ASN A 130 8.82 -3.33 1.55
CA ASN A 130 9.37 -1.97 1.66
C ASN A 130 9.28 -1.15 0.36
N ASP A 131 9.08 -1.76 -0.80
CA ASP A 131 9.16 -1.06 -2.08
C ASP A 131 8.08 0.00 -2.24
N ILE A 132 6.82 -0.32 -1.93
CA ILE A 132 5.71 0.65 -1.98
C ILE A 132 5.87 1.72 -0.89
N ILE A 133 6.41 1.37 0.28
CA ILE A 133 6.68 2.31 1.36
C ILE A 133 7.77 3.31 0.94
N LYS A 134 8.84 2.84 0.32
CA LYS A 134 9.92 3.69 -0.23
C LYS A 134 9.43 4.56 -1.38
N LEU A 135 8.67 3.98 -2.32
CA LEU A 135 8.11 4.72 -3.45
C LEU A 135 7.27 5.91 -2.99
N LEU A 136 6.50 5.75 -1.91
CA LEU A 136 5.62 6.77 -1.35
C LEU A 136 6.22 7.50 -0.14
N GLU A 137 7.54 7.43 0.06
CA GLU A 137 8.19 8.09 1.19
C GLU A 137 7.91 9.60 1.19
N GLY A 138 7.37 10.09 2.32
CA GLY A 138 6.98 11.49 2.47
C GLY A 138 5.70 11.90 1.74
N ALA A 139 4.99 10.99 1.07
CA ALA A 139 3.68 11.28 0.49
C ALA A 139 2.66 11.57 1.59
N THR A 140 2.09 12.76 1.59
CA THR A 140 1.08 13.21 2.56
C THR A 140 -0.23 13.66 1.91
N HIS A 141 -0.24 13.79 0.58
CA HIS A 141 -1.40 14.22 -0.21
C HIS A 141 -1.65 13.25 -1.36
N PHE A 142 -2.91 13.09 -1.73
CA PHE A 142 -3.33 12.42 -2.95
C PHE A 142 -4.67 12.94 -3.44
N HIS A 143 -4.98 12.69 -4.69
CA HIS A 143 -6.31 12.91 -5.26
C HIS A 143 -6.59 11.89 -6.36
N ALA A 144 -7.86 11.69 -6.69
CA ALA A 144 -8.27 10.86 -7.82
C ALA A 144 -7.79 11.48 -9.15
N ILE A 145 -7.43 10.65 -10.13
CA ILE A 145 -6.80 11.10 -11.39
C ILE A 145 -7.65 12.08 -12.20
N ASP A 146 -8.95 12.06 -12.03
CA ASP A 146 -9.94 12.93 -12.69
C ASP A 146 -10.20 14.24 -11.94
N VAL A 147 -9.59 14.45 -10.78
CA VAL A 147 -9.73 15.64 -9.95
C VAL A 147 -8.50 16.55 -10.09
N LYS A 148 -8.70 17.86 -10.12
CA LYS A 148 -7.61 18.87 -10.11
C LYS A 148 -7.78 19.80 -8.91
N PRO A 149 -7.20 19.46 -7.74
CA PRO A 149 -7.34 20.29 -6.55
C PRO A 149 -6.51 21.57 -6.66
N ALA A 150 -7.00 22.64 -6.03
CA ALA A 150 -6.32 23.95 -6.07
C ALA A 150 -4.92 23.94 -5.43
N TRP A 151 -4.65 23.01 -4.52
CA TRP A 151 -3.36 22.89 -3.83
C TRP A 151 -2.26 22.22 -4.65
N ILE A 152 -2.57 21.67 -5.85
CA ILE A 152 -1.63 20.86 -6.65
C ILE A 152 -0.33 21.61 -7.01
N SER A 153 -0.40 22.95 -7.16
CA SER A 153 0.78 23.79 -7.45
C SER A 153 1.73 23.96 -6.27
N LYS A 154 1.33 23.55 -5.07
CA LYS A 154 2.09 23.71 -3.83
C LYS A 154 2.79 22.41 -3.38
N VAL A 155 2.67 21.33 -4.15
CA VAL A 155 3.13 20.00 -3.79
C VAL A 155 3.94 19.36 -4.91
N HIS A 156 4.83 18.43 -4.55
CA HIS A 156 5.64 17.67 -5.51
C HIS A 156 5.00 16.30 -5.79
N ARG A 157 4.73 16.03 -7.07
CA ARG A 157 4.23 14.72 -7.50
C ARG A 157 5.30 13.65 -7.26
N ILE A 158 4.88 12.53 -6.64
CA ILE A 158 5.75 11.36 -6.38
C ILE A 158 5.42 10.23 -7.35
N ALA A 159 4.16 9.79 -7.36
CA ALA A 159 3.73 8.61 -8.12
C ALA A 159 2.27 8.72 -8.53
N GLN A 160 1.89 7.92 -9.52
CA GLN A 160 0.51 7.56 -9.79
C GLN A 160 0.37 6.07 -9.54
N ILE A 161 -0.59 5.69 -8.71
CA ILE A 161 -0.90 4.31 -8.37
C ILE A 161 -2.40 4.13 -8.52
N GLU A 162 -2.79 3.26 -9.46
CA GLU A 162 -4.19 3.02 -9.80
C GLU A 162 -4.94 4.33 -10.06
N GLY A 163 -6.08 4.54 -9.42
CA GLY A 163 -6.92 5.72 -9.57
C GLY A 163 -6.45 6.99 -8.84
N HIS A 164 -5.23 7.00 -8.25
CA HIS A 164 -4.76 8.13 -7.45
C HIS A 164 -3.38 8.64 -7.85
N ILE A 165 -3.15 9.94 -7.69
CA ILE A 165 -1.85 10.59 -7.82
C ILE A 165 -1.41 11.07 -6.44
N PHE A 166 -0.17 10.74 -6.07
CA PHE A 166 0.41 10.95 -4.73
C PHE A 166 1.45 12.07 -4.75
N TYR A 167 1.49 12.86 -3.67
CA TYR A 167 2.31 14.05 -3.56
C TYR A 167 2.91 14.19 -2.17
N ARG A 168 4.06 14.89 -2.10
CA ARG A 168 4.64 15.43 -0.87
C ARG A 168 4.66 16.96 -0.91
N LEU A 169 4.57 17.60 0.25
CA LEU A 169 4.85 19.02 0.45
C LEU A 169 6.35 19.27 0.42
#